data_46cb181c4c5da3f90318dedb3b1c20e9
#
_entry.id   46cb181c4c5da3f90318dedb3b1c20e9
#
_cell.length_a   1.000
_cell.length_b   1.000
_cell.length_c   1.000
_cell.angle_alpha   90.00
_cell.angle_beta   90.00
_cell.angle_gamma   90.00
#
_symmetry.space_group_name_H-M   'P 1'
#
loop_
_entity.id
_entity.type
_entity.pdbx_description
1 polymer ?
#
loop_
_entity_poly.entity_id
_entity_poly.type
_entity_poly.pdbx_seq_one_letter_code
_entity_poly.pdbx_strand_id
1 'polypeptide(L)'
;MLSVILICGGLLAVLSDLLKVSDTERIQRSIDKIYTGETVTLTETIFNPDTDEFKTEIGQIKSCYKLSNGDYLVQSTGKKGYSNGTVTLDIAIYNNNGALTVKKAVLNGYTAQTLMSQLSSLYDKFVGSTDGEVSVVTGASMSSTATINAVKTALAYLKKIGG
;
A
#
# COMPACT_ATOMS: atom_id res chain seq x y z
N MET A 1 -7.47 14.10 -45.33
CA MET A 1 -8.09 13.75 -44.05
C MET A 1 -7.44 12.54 -43.36
N LEU A 2 -7.08 11.47 -44.08
CA LEU A 2 -6.44 10.28 -43.49
C LEU A 2 -5.09 10.58 -42.78
N SER A 3 -4.28 11.47 -43.34
CA SER A 3 -2.95 11.82 -42.79
C SER A 3 -3.01 12.52 -41.43
N VAL A 4 -4.02 13.36 -41.19
CA VAL A 4 -4.18 14.07 -39.89
C VAL A 4 -4.58 13.12 -38.76
N ILE A 5 -5.41 12.12 -39.07
CA ILE A 5 -5.86 11.10 -38.11
C ILE A 5 -4.68 10.21 -37.69
N LEU A 6 -3.79 9.86 -38.62
CA LEU A 6 -2.60 9.05 -38.33
C LEU A 6 -1.59 9.79 -37.45
N ILE A 7 -1.39 11.10 -37.70
CA ILE A 7 -0.46 11.93 -36.92
C ILE A 7 -0.99 12.16 -35.49
N CYS A 8 -2.29 12.46 -35.35
CA CYS A 8 -2.91 12.65 -34.05
C CYS A 8 -2.96 11.33 -33.24
N GLY A 9 -3.26 10.20 -33.89
CA GLY A 9 -3.28 8.89 -33.26
C GLY A 9 -1.89 8.45 -32.78
N GLY A 10 -0.87 8.67 -33.61
CA GLY A 10 0.52 8.39 -33.25
C GLY A 10 1.04 9.28 -32.11
N LEU A 11 0.71 10.56 -32.12
CA LEU A 11 1.09 11.51 -31.07
C LEU A 11 0.42 11.18 -29.74
N LEU A 12 -0.86 10.78 -29.75
CA LEU A 12 -1.58 10.34 -28.56
C LEU A 12 -1.01 9.04 -27.98
N ALA A 13 -0.59 8.09 -28.80
CA ALA A 13 0.03 6.85 -28.35
C ALA A 13 1.38 7.12 -27.68
N VAL A 14 2.24 7.96 -28.26
CA VAL A 14 3.53 8.36 -27.69
C VAL A 14 3.34 9.17 -26.40
N LEU A 15 2.38 10.10 -26.36
CA LEU A 15 2.04 10.86 -25.16
C LEU A 15 1.48 9.95 -24.04
N SER A 16 0.68 8.95 -24.39
CA SER A 16 0.14 8.00 -23.43
C SER A 16 1.25 7.14 -22.78
N ASP A 17 2.28 6.75 -23.52
CA ASP A 17 3.42 6.01 -22.98
C ASP A 17 4.36 6.92 -22.16
N LEU A 18 4.54 8.17 -22.54
CA LEU A 18 5.28 9.18 -21.77
C LEU A 18 4.56 9.59 -20.48
N LEU A 19 3.23 9.53 -20.44
CA LEU A 19 2.41 9.86 -19.27
C LEU A 19 2.17 8.66 -18.34
N LYS A 20 2.51 7.44 -18.76
CA LYS A 20 2.52 6.27 -17.87
C LYS A 20 3.66 6.42 -16.88
N VAL A 21 3.32 6.88 -15.68
CA VAL A 21 4.21 6.75 -14.54
C VAL A 21 4.52 5.27 -14.39
N SER A 22 5.79 4.87 -14.53
CA SER A 22 6.18 3.47 -14.40
C SER A 22 5.83 2.98 -12.98
N ASP A 23 5.51 1.71 -12.83
CA ASP A 23 5.20 1.15 -11.50
C ASP A 23 6.36 1.36 -10.53
N THR A 24 7.60 1.32 -11.02
CA THR A 24 8.80 1.62 -10.24
C THR A 24 8.80 3.05 -9.70
N GLU A 25 8.40 4.05 -10.49
CA GLU A 25 8.31 5.43 -10.01
C GLU A 25 7.19 5.63 -8.98
N ARG A 26 6.07 4.91 -9.12
CA ARG A 26 4.99 4.95 -8.12
C ARG A 26 5.46 4.35 -6.80
N ILE A 27 6.16 3.23 -6.85
CA ILE A 27 6.74 2.57 -5.68
C ILE A 27 7.77 3.49 -5.03
N GLN A 28 8.68 4.10 -5.81
CA GLN A 28 9.68 5.01 -5.28
C GLN A 28 9.04 6.24 -4.60
N ARG A 29 7.97 6.80 -5.15
CA ARG A 29 7.21 7.88 -4.49
C ARG A 29 6.61 7.47 -3.15
N SER A 30 6.16 6.22 -3.02
CA SER A 30 5.68 5.69 -1.74
C SER A 30 6.82 5.51 -0.74
N ILE A 31 7.97 5.03 -1.20
CA ILE A 31 9.19 4.94 -0.39
C ILE A 31 9.59 6.32 0.12
N ASP A 32 9.68 7.32 -0.75
CA ASP A 32 10.09 8.69 -0.40
C ASP A 32 9.14 9.36 0.61
N LYS A 33 7.84 9.07 0.56
CA LYS A 33 6.85 9.54 1.56
C LYS A 33 7.06 8.91 2.94
N ILE A 34 7.50 7.66 2.95
CA ILE A 34 7.71 6.90 4.19
C ILE A 34 9.06 7.22 4.80
N TYR A 35 10.11 7.27 3.99
CA TYR A 35 11.51 7.42 4.38
C TYR A 35 12.03 8.83 4.09
N THR A 36 11.33 9.84 4.60
CA THR A 36 11.70 11.24 4.36
C THR A 36 13.12 11.54 4.86
N GLY A 37 14.00 11.94 3.94
CA GLY A 37 15.40 12.26 4.26
C GLY A 37 16.36 11.07 4.27
N GLU A 38 15.89 9.86 3.99
CA GLU A 38 16.72 8.66 3.83
C GLU A 38 16.76 8.23 2.37
N THR A 39 17.89 7.76 1.89
CA THR A 39 18.03 7.17 0.55
C THR A 39 17.71 5.69 0.62
N VAL A 40 16.44 5.33 0.39
CA VAL A 40 15.97 3.95 0.38
C VAL A 40 15.45 3.60 -1.01
N THR A 41 15.87 2.46 -1.55
CA THR A 41 15.50 1.99 -2.88
C THR A 41 14.92 0.58 -2.83
N LEU A 42 14.16 0.23 -3.86
CA LEU A 42 13.66 -1.12 -4.06
C LEU A 42 14.81 -2.04 -4.46
N THR A 43 14.93 -3.21 -3.83
CA THR A 43 15.92 -4.23 -4.15
C THR A 43 15.34 -5.49 -4.75
N GLU A 44 14.15 -5.91 -4.31
CA GLU A 44 13.53 -7.16 -4.74
C GLU A 44 12.00 -7.07 -4.72
N THR A 45 11.35 -7.69 -5.71
CA THR A 45 9.90 -7.92 -5.71
C THR A 45 9.60 -9.28 -5.10
N ILE A 46 8.90 -9.30 -3.96
CA ILE A 46 8.56 -10.52 -3.22
C ILE A 46 7.17 -11.03 -3.61
N PHE A 47 6.22 -10.13 -3.86
CA PHE A 47 4.88 -10.46 -4.30
C PHE A 47 4.59 -9.76 -5.63
N ASN A 48 4.32 -10.55 -6.66
CA ASN A 48 3.90 -10.07 -7.97
C ASN A 48 2.38 -10.32 -8.14
N PRO A 49 1.55 -9.28 -8.29
CA PRO A 49 0.10 -9.43 -8.41
C PRO A 49 -0.36 -10.21 -9.65
N ASP A 50 0.49 -10.34 -10.67
CA ASP A 50 0.17 -11.07 -11.90
C ASP A 50 0.30 -12.60 -11.73
N THR A 51 1.11 -13.04 -10.77
CA THR A 51 1.41 -14.47 -10.52
C THR A 51 1.00 -14.95 -9.15
N ASP A 52 0.93 -14.07 -8.16
CA ASP A 52 0.76 -14.40 -6.77
C ASP A 52 -0.61 -13.98 -6.25
N GLU A 53 -1.15 -14.73 -5.33
CA GLU A 53 -2.40 -14.40 -4.67
C GLU A 53 -2.29 -14.60 -3.15
N PHE A 54 -2.62 -13.56 -2.39
CA PHE A 54 -2.85 -13.65 -0.96
C PHE A 54 -4.10 -12.86 -0.59
N LYS A 55 -5.17 -13.59 -0.32
CA LYS A 55 -6.47 -13.05 0.08
C LYS A 55 -6.92 -13.70 1.38
N THR A 56 -7.54 -12.91 2.23
CA THR A 56 -8.19 -13.32 3.47
C THR A 56 -9.61 -12.75 3.52
N GLU A 57 -10.38 -13.10 4.55
CA GLU A 57 -11.69 -12.49 4.77
C GLU A 57 -11.59 -10.97 5.00
N ILE A 58 -10.50 -10.51 5.64
CA ILE A 58 -10.32 -9.12 6.05
C ILE A 58 -9.50 -8.28 5.08
N GLY A 59 -8.80 -8.89 4.10
CA GLY A 59 -7.99 -8.12 3.18
C GLY A 59 -7.28 -8.95 2.11
N GLN A 60 -6.42 -8.27 1.36
CA GLN A 60 -5.58 -8.87 0.32
C GLN A 60 -4.28 -8.10 0.13
N ILE A 61 -3.23 -8.78 -0.30
CA ILE A 61 -1.97 -8.16 -0.71
C ILE A 61 -2.07 -7.75 -2.19
N LYS A 62 -1.54 -6.57 -2.49
CA LYS A 62 -1.40 -6.05 -3.86
C LYS A 62 0.03 -6.15 -4.36
N SER A 63 0.99 -5.87 -3.50
CA SER A 63 2.42 -6.00 -3.80
C SER A 63 3.24 -6.08 -2.51
N CYS A 64 4.43 -6.66 -2.60
CA CYS A 64 5.40 -6.67 -1.52
C CYS A 64 6.82 -6.58 -2.09
N TYR A 65 7.61 -5.70 -1.53
CA TYR A 65 8.97 -5.41 -1.97
C TYR A 65 9.94 -5.46 -0.80
N LYS A 66 11.17 -5.91 -1.06
CA LYS A 66 12.31 -5.76 -0.16
C LYS A 66 13.01 -4.43 -0.49
N LEU A 67 13.41 -3.70 0.53
CA LEU A 67 14.08 -2.42 0.42
C LEU A 67 15.57 -2.54 0.76
N SER A 68 16.37 -1.57 0.30
CA SER A 68 17.84 -1.55 0.49
C SER A 68 18.27 -1.49 1.96
N ASN A 69 17.44 -0.97 2.83
CA ASN A 69 17.66 -0.93 4.29
C ASN A 69 17.21 -2.22 5.02
N GLY A 70 16.74 -3.23 4.29
CA GLY A 70 16.26 -4.49 4.85
C GLY A 70 14.78 -4.51 5.24
N ASP A 71 14.08 -3.38 5.17
CA ASP A 71 12.64 -3.30 5.45
C ASP A 71 11.81 -3.90 4.30
N TYR A 72 10.54 -4.13 4.58
CA TYR A 72 9.53 -4.52 3.59
C TYR A 72 8.58 -3.36 3.33
N LEU A 73 8.27 -3.11 2.05
CA LEU A 73 7.16 -2.26 1.66
C LEU A 73 6.02 -3.13 1.15
N VAL A 74 4.91 -3.15 1.88
CA VAL A 74 3.74 -3.96 1.55
C VAL A 74 2.59 -3.05 1.18
N GLN A 75 2.05 -3.22 -0.03
CA GLN A 75 0.77 -2.63 -0.39
C GLN A 75 -0.34 -3.63 -0.09
N SER A 76 -1.19 -3.28 0.86
CA SER A 76 -2.27 -4.11 1.36
C SER A 76 -3.61 -3.40 1.33
N THR A 77 -4.65 -4.13 0.96
CA THR A 77 -6.03 -3.64 0.95
C THR A 77 -6.81 -4.33 2.05
N GLY A 78 -7.35 -3.55 2.97
CA GLY A 78 -8.27 -4.01 4.00
C GLY A 78 -9.73 -3.86 3.57
N LYS A 79 -10.55 -4.83 3.95
CA LYS A 79 -11.99 -4.93 3.69
C LYS A 79 -12.81 -4.59 4.94
N LYS A 80 -14.13 -4.71 4.82
CA LYS A 80 -15.12 -4.45 5.89
C LYS A 80 -15.19 -2.99 6.31
N GLY A 81 -14.91 -2.08 5.37
CA GLY A 81 -15.14 -0.66 5.55
C GLY A 81 -16.59 -0.25 5.36
N TYR A 82 -16.84 1.06 5.40
CA TYR A 82 -18.16 1.62 5.15
C TYR A 82 -18.68 1.18 3.78
N SER A 83 -19.97 0.81 3.72
CA SER A 83 -20.63 0.35 2.48
C SER A 83 -19.88 -0.78 1.74
N ASN A 84 -19.25 -1.71 2.47
CA ASN A 84 -18.37 -2.76 1.96
C ASN A 84 -17.16 -2.23 1.17
N GLY A 85 -16.81 -0.97 1.35
CA GLY A 85 -15.64 -0.38 0.73
C GLY A 85 -14.33 -0.86 1.36
N THR A 86 -13.25 -0.47 0.75
CA THR A 86 -11.90 -0.91 1.10
C THR A 86 -10.96 0.26 1.34
N VAL A 87 -9.89 0.00 2.08
CA VAL A 87 -8.78 0.93 2.26
C VAL A 87 -7.48 0.24 1.84
N THR A 88 -6.71 0.89 0.99
CA THR A 88 -5.39 0.41 0.56
C THR A 88 -4.31 1.26 1.18
N LEU A 89 -3.34 0.62 1.82
CA LEU A 89 -2.20 1.26 2.47
C LEU A 89 -0.89 0.78 1.86
N ASP A 90 0.09 1.68 1.82
CA ASP A 90 1.51 1.35 1.69
C ASP A 90 2.10 1.30 3.10
N ILE A 91 2.63 0.15 3.50
CA ILE A 91 3.05 -0.13 4.87
C ILE A 91 4.51 -0.54 4.86
N ALA A 92 5.36 0.24 5.52
CA ALA A 92 6.74 -0.14 5.80
C ALA A 92 6.79 -0.98 7.07
N ILE A 93 7.40 -2.16 6.97
CA ILE A 93 7.53 -3.14 8.05
C ILE A 93 8.99 -3.57 8.13
N TYR A 94 9.57 -3.55 9.32
CA TYR A 94 10.93 -4.04 9.56
C TYR A 94 10.91 -5.25 10.49
N ASN A 95 11.94 -6.08 10.37
CA ASN A 95 12.14 -7.20 11.26
C ASN A 95 13.02 -6.76 12.43
N ASN A 96 12.44 -6.71 13.62
CA ASN A 96 13.14 -6.38 14.86
C ASN A 96 13.37 -7.67 15.66
N ASN A 97 14.53 -8.30 15.45
CA ASN A 97 14.93 -9.53 16.15
C ASN A 97 13.89 -10.66 16.07
N GLY A 98 13.30 -10.85 14.89
CA GLY A 98 12.27 -11.86 14.64
C GLY A 98 10.84 -11.37 14.84
N ALA A 99 10.63 -10.13 15.30
CA ALA A 99 9.32 -9.51 15.40
C ALA A 99 9.09 -8.53 14.25
N LEU A 100 8.13 -8.83 13.38
CA LEU A 100 7.71 -7.92 12.32
C LEU A 100 7.00 -6.72 12.94
N THR A 101 7.53 -5.54 12.72
CA THR A 101 7.08 -4.29 13.36
C THR A 101 6.76 -3.24 12.31
N VAL A 102 5.61 -2.60 12.45
CA VAL A 102 5.20 -1.50 11.55
C VAL A 102 6.06 -0.27 11.81
N LYS A 103 6.75 0.21 10.79
CA LYS A 103 7.53 1.46 10.83
C LYS A 103 6.65 2.66 10.50
N LYS A 104 5.83 2.53 9.45
CA LYS A 104 4.90 3.58 9.00
C LYS A 104 3.83 3.00 8.09
N ALA A 105 2.65 3.56 8.14
CA ALA A 105 1.56 3.28 7.21
C ALA A 105 1.10 4.57 6.54
N VAL A 106 0.90 4.54 5.22
CA VAL A 106 0.47 5.69 4.42
C VAL A 106 -0.71 5.29 3.55
N LEU A 107 -1.71 6.17 3.47
CA LEU A 107 -2.87 5.95 2.62
C LEU A 107 -2.45 5.97 1.15
N ASN A 108 -2.77 4.90 0.42
CA ASN A 108 -2.60 4.81 -1.03
C ASN A 108 -3.93 5.07 -1.76
N GLY A 109 -5.03 4.48 -1.28
CA GLY A 109 -6.34 4.67 -1.88
C GLY A 109 -7.48 4.06 -1.07
N TYR A 110 -8.70 4.32 -1.49
CA TYR A 110 -9.89 3.74 -0.85
C TYR A 110 -11.09 3.71 -1.81
N THR A 111 -12.07 2.86 -1.51
CA THR A 111 -13.35 2.82 -2.23
C THR A 111 -14.50 2.92 -1.23
N ALA A 112 -15.56 3.64 -1.59
CA ALA A 112 -16.79 3.78 -0.80
C ALA A 112 -16.57 4.17 0.68
N GLN A 113 -15.45 4.85 1.01
CA GLN A 113 -15.17 5.33 2.35
C GLN A 113 -15.54 6.81 2.49
N THR A 114 -16.08 7.15 3.66
CA THR A 114 -16.29 8.52 4.10
C THR A 114 -15.36 8.79 5.30
N LEU A 115 -15.18 10.04 5.68
CA LEU A 115 -14.45 10.42 6.89
C LEU A 115 -12.96 9.98 6.93
N MET A 116 -12.34 9.71 5.76
CA MET A 116 -10.92 9.32 5.69
C MET A 116 -9.99 10.42 6.26
N SER A 117 -10.39 11.68 6.18
CA SER A 117 -9.65 12.79 6.78
C SER A 117 -9.54 12.70 8.31
N GLN A 118 -10.46 12.02 8.97
CA GLN A 118 -10.44 11.82 10.43
C GLN A 118 -9.48 10.70 10.87
N LEU A 119 -8.95 9.91 9.91
CA LEU A 119 -8.07 8.78 10.20
C LEU A 119 -6.59 9.15 10.27
N SER A 120 -6.21 10.41 10.11
CA SER A 120 -4.79 10.83 10.13
C SER A 120 -4.05 10.36 11.38
N SER A 121 -4.67 10.49 12.55
CA SER A 121 -4.09 10.03 13.82
C SER A 121 -4.06 8.51 13.97
N LEU A 122 -4.80 7.76 13.15
CA LEU A 122 -4.82 6.30 13.20
C LEU A 122 -3.53 5.72 12.61
N TYR A 123 -3.00 6.34 11.56
CA TYR A 123 -1.78 5.87 10.90
C TYR A 123 -0.57 5.91 11.85
N ASP A 124 -0.48 6.94 12.69
CA ASP A 124 0.59 7.08 13.66
C ASP A 124 0.52 6.02 14.79
N LYS A 125 -0.69 5.54 15.12
CA LYS A 125 -0.88 4.50 16.14
C LYS A 125 -0.35 3.13 15.73
N PHE A 126 -0.18 2.88 14.43
CA PHE A 126 0.40 1.62 13.96
C PHE A 126 1.91 1.55 14.14
N VAL A 127 2.59 2.68 14.32
CA VAL A 127 4.05 2.71 14.51
C VAL A 127 4.44 1.91 15.75
N GLY A 128 5.32 0.94 15.56
CA GLY A 128 5.74 0.01 16.62
C GLY A 128 4.80 -1.17 16.86
N SER A 129 3.65 -1.25 16.18
CA SER A 129 2.73 -2.38 16.29
C SER A 129 3.28 -3.63 15.61
N THR A 130 3.09 -4.79 16.24
CA THR A 130 3.49 -6.13 15.74
C THR A 130 2.30 -7.01 15.34
N ASP A 131 1.08 -6.57 15.66
CA ASP A 131 -0.17 -7.28 15.40
C ASP A 131 -1.19 -6.47 14.60
N GLY A 132 -0.96 -5.14 14.46
CA GLY A 132 -1.88 -4.22 13.78
C GLY A 132 -3.12 -3.86 14.61
N GLU A 133 -3.15 -4.20 15.89
CA GLU A 133 -4.27 -3.86 16.78
C GLU A 133 -4.14 -2.42 17.29
N VAL A 134 -5.11 -1.60 16.95
CA VAL A 134 -5.24 -0.22 17.44
C VAL A 134 -6.69 0.13 17.65
N SER A 135 -6.97 1.10 18.52
CA SER A 135 -8.34 1.55 18.76
C SER A 135 -8.89 2.31 17.56
N VAL A 136 -10.10 2.00 17.17
CA VAL A 136 -10.83 2.70 16.10
C VAL A 136 -11.05 4.18 16.45
N VAL A 137 -11.15 5.01 15.43
CA VAL A 137 -11.49 6.44 15.59
C VAL A 137 -13.00 6.57 15.79
N THR A 138 -13.40 7.24 16.87
CA THR A 138 -14.81 7.51 17.17
C THR A 138 -15.45 8.28 16.02
N GLY A 139 -16.62 7.83 15.57
CA GLY A 139 -17.33 8.41 14.43
C GLY A 139 -16.89 7.88 13.05
N ALA A 140 -15.67 7.28 12.94
CA ALA A 140 -15.14 6.70 11.71
C ALA A 140 -14.81 5.20 11.86
N SER A 141 -15.58 4.46 12.66
CA SER A 141 -15.27 3.08 13.07
C SER A 141 -15.13 2.11 11.90
N MET A 142 -16.01 2.18 10.89
CA MET A 142 -15.95 1.27 9.75
C MET A 142 -14.72 1.54 8.86
N SER A 143 -14.41 2.81 8.58
CA SER A 143 -13.20 3.16 7.82
C SER A 143 -11.93 2.82 8.60
N SER A 144 -11.95 2.99 9.94
CA SER A 144 -10.87 2.51 10.82
C SER A 144 -10.70 0.99 10.74
N THR A 145 -11.80 0.22 10.73
CA THR A 145 -11.75 -1.24 10.62
C THR A 145 -11.09 -1.68 9.33
N ALA A 146 -11.44 -1.09 8.18
CA ALA A 146 -10.79 -1.40 6.91
C ALA A 146 -9.30 -1.05 6.93
N THR A 147 -8.93 0.06 7.56
CA THR A 147 -7.54 0.50 7.73
C THR A 147 -6.74 -0.49 8.60
N ILE A 148 -7.30 -0.91 9.73
CA ILE A 148 -6.72 -1.92 10.63
C ILE A 148 -6.56 -3.26 9.90
N ASN A 149 -7.58 -3.66 9.15
CA ASN A 149 -7.57 -4.90 8.37
C ASN A 149 -6.46 -4.92 7.29
N ALA A 150 -6.14 -3.77 6.69
CA ALA A 150 -5.01 -3.67 5.76
C ALA A 150 -3.68 -3.96 6.46
N VAL A 151 -3.43 -3.38 7.65
CA VAL A 151 -2.20 -3.59 8.43
C VAL A 151 -2.10 -5.05 8.89
N LYS A 152 -3.18 -5.61 9.43
CA LYS A 152 -3.22 -7.03 9.84
C LYS A 152 -2.93 -7.98 8.68
N THR A 153 -3.48 -7.71 7.51
CA THR A 153 -3.25 -8.52 6.30
C THR A 153 -1.79 -8.48 5.87
N ALA A 154 -1.14 -7.32 5.92
CA ALA A 154 0.28 -7.16 5.60
C ALA A 154 1.17 -7.95 6.55
N LEU A 155 0.94 -7.83 7.87
CA LEU A 155 1.68 -8.56 8.89
C LEU A 155 1.47 -10.08 8.78
N ALA A 156 0.23 -10.53 8.52
CA ALA A 156 -0.09 -11.95 8.33
C ALA A 156 0.62 -12.53 7.10
N TYR A 157 0.69 -11.76 6.02
CA TYR A 157 1.40 -12.18 4.81
C TYR A 157 2.91 -12.36 5.08
N LEU A 158 3.57 -11.36 5.67
CA LEU A 158 5.00 -11.44 5.97
C LEU A 158 5.32 -12.58 6.95
N LYS A 159 4.50 -12.79 7.97
CA LYS A 159 4.64 -13.95 8.87
C LYS A 159 4.56 -15.28 8.13
N LYS A 160 3.67 -15.39 7.12
CA LYS A 160 3.52 -16.61 6.31
C LYS A 160 4.74 -16.92 5.47
N ILE A 161 5.41 -15.89 4.93
CA ILE A 161 6.59 -16.08 4.06
C ILE A 161 7.92 -16.10 4.83
N GLY A 162 7.90 -15.97 6.16
CA GLY A 162 9.09 -15.97 7.00
C GLY A 162 9.88 -14.67 6.96
N GLY A 163 9.20 -13.56 6.74
CA GLY A 163 9.78 -12.21 6.65
C GLY A 163 10.34 -11.70 7.98
#